data_fe068ae8c52708df1ee6bfd59597205a
#
_entry.id   fe068ae8c52708df1ee6bfd59597205a
#
_cell.length_a   1.000
_cell.length_b   1.000
_cell.length_c   1.000
_cell.angle_alpha   90.00
_cell.angle_beta   90.00
_cell.angle_gamma   90.00
#
_symmetry.space_group_name_H-M   'P 1'
#
loop_
_entity.id
_entity.type
_entity.pdbx_description
1 polymer ?
#
loop_
_entity_poly.entity_id
_entity_poly.type
_entity_poly.pdbx_seq_one_letter_code
_entity_poly.pdbx_strand_id
1 'polypeptide(L)'
;MVISNKPLQFILAAFLACIPLASFGSTTVDSIYVKTEAANPVHGSHKELNAHEEKEFNASELINSHIGDSHDFHIADWNGHPISFSLPVILWTNNGLTIFSSKEFHHDNTGHHVVSANGQEFVRYNEVIFYADKFEKLTEEDKGAFNFEARPLDFSITKNVFSMLMSAIVLFLLFSAVARSYKKNKMAPKGLAGFLEPLVTFVRDDIAIPNIGHKKYAKYMPYLLTIFFFIWINNLIGLIPFFPFSSNLTGNIFFTFVMALITFIVTTLSGNKYYWKHILLPPVPKALYPIMVPIEIIGMLTKPFALMIR
;
A
#
# COMPACT_ATOMS: atom_id res chain seq x y z
N MET A 1 -9.45 11.14 -32.95
CA MET A 1 -8.24 10.63 -32.27
C MET A 1 -8.61 9.31 -31.60
N VAL A 2 -8.24 8.18 -32.21
CA VAL A 2 -8.55 6.84 -31.67
C VAL A 2 -7.54 6.57 -30.55
N ILE A 3 -8.00 6.67 -29.32
CA ILE A 3 -7.19 6.30 -28.15
C ILE A 3 -7.05 4.78 -28.19
N SER A 4 -5.86 4.28 -28.52
CA SER A 4 -5.56 2.87 -28.45
C SER A 4 -5.77 2.38 -27.01
N ASN A 5 -6.61 1.35 -26.82
CA ASN A 5 -6.93 0.78 -25.51
C ASN A 5 -5.72 0.05 -24.85
N LYS A 6 -4.60 -0.07 -25.55
CA LYS A 6 -3.39 -0.76 -25.06
C LYS A 6 -2.80 -0.13 -23.77
N PRO A 7 -2.64 1.20 -23.62
CA PRO A 7 -2.09 1.75 -22.38
C PRO A 7 -3.00 1.51 -21.17
N LEU A 8 -4.33 1.49 -21.35
CA LEU A 8 -5.26 1.21 -20.24
C LEU A 8 -5.15 -0.21 -19.75
N GLN A 9 -4.91 -1.19 -20.64
CA GLN A 9 -4.70 -2.59 -20.27
C GLN A 9 -3.41 -2.78 -19.47
N PHE A 10 -2.33 -2.09 -19.82
CA PHE A 10 -1.07 -2.11 -19.06
C PHE A 10 -1.23 -1.50 -17.66
N ILE A 11 -1.98 -0.41 -17.56
CA ILE A 11 -2.26 0.25 -16.27
C ILE A 11 -3.10 -0.68 -15.39
N LEU A 12 -4.15 -1.29 -15.95
CA LEU A 12 -4.99 -2.24 -15.22
C LEU A 12 -4.21 -3.47 -14.77
N ALA A 13 -3.34 -4.00 -15.63
CA ALA A 13 -2.47 -5.13 -15.29
C ALA A 13 -1.45 -4.77 -14.19
N ALA A 14 -0.87 -3.56 -14.23
CA ALA A 14 0.03 -3.07 -13.20
C ALA A 14 -0.70 -2.90 -11.84
N PHE A 15 -1.93 -2.38 -11.85
CA PHE A 15 -2.77 -2.29 -10.64
C PHE A 15 -3.12 -3.67 -10.08
N LEU A 16 -3.52 -4.62 -10.92
CA LEU A 16 -3.80 -5.99 -10.52
C LEU A 16 -2.57 -6.71 -9.95
N ALA A 17 -1.38 -6.43 -10.47
CA ALA A 17 -0.12 -6.97 -9.94
C ALA A 17 0.26 -6.38 -8.57
N CYS A 18 -0.26 -5.21 -8.19
CA CYS A 18 -0.03 -4.60 -6.87
C CYS A 18 -0.85 -5.24 -5.74
N ILE A 19 -1.98 -5.90 -6.06
CA ILE A 19 -2.89 -6.47 -5.05
C ILE A 19 -2.17 -7.49 -4.16
N PRO A 20 -1.53 -8.56 -4.69
CA PRO A 20 -0.83 -9.52 -3.85
C PRO A 20 0.36 -8.91 -3.10
N LEU A 21 1.06 -7.94 -3.70
CA LEU A 21 2.20 -7.28 -3.05
C LEU A 21 1.76 -6.35 -1.90
N ALA A 22 0.59 -5.73 -1.98
CA ALA A 22 0.02 -4.95 -0.88
C ALA A 22 -0.31 -5.85 0.33
N SER A 23 -0.79 -7.09 0.09
CA SER A 23 -1.05 -8.06 1.16
C SER A 23 0.22 -8.56 1.84
N PHE A 24 1.35 -8.65 1.12
CA PHE A 24 2.65 -8.98 1.74
C PHE A 24 3.23 -7.83 2.58
N GLY A 25 2.77 -6.61 2.39
CA GLY A 25 3.32 -5.41 3.01
C GLY A 25 2.84 -5.14 4.43
N SER A 26 1.83 -5.85 4.93
CA SER A 26 1.28 -5.59 6.27
C SER A 26 2.19 -6.07 7.42
N THR A 27 3.25 -6.83 7.13
CA THR A 27 3.92 -7.63 8.13
C THR A 27 5.26 -7.10 8.65
N THR A 28 5.80 -5.99 8.16
CA THR A 28 7.21 -5.65 8.43
C THR A 28 7.51 -4.25 8.95
N VAL A 29 6.53 -3.36 9.04
CA VAL A 29 6.81 -1.97 9.45
C VAL A 29 6.60 -1.74 10.95
N ASP A 30 5.84 -2.60 11.62
CA ASP A 30 5.50 -2.40 13.04
C ASP A 30 6.58 -2.84 14.04
N SER A 31 7.70 -3.40 13.59
CA SER A 31 8.75 -3.92 14.48
C SER A 31 9.97 -3.01 14.68
N ILE A 32 9.97 -1.78 14.18
CA ILE A 32 10.97 -0.79 14.59
C ILE A 32 10.51 -0.15 15.91
N TYR A 33 10.54 -0.92 16.97
CA TYR A 33 10.50 -0.39 18.32
C TYR A 33 11.79 0.43 18.55
N VAL A 34 11.65 1.73 18.60
CA VAL A 34 12.64 2.57 19.26
C VAL A 34 12.59 2.21 20.74
N LYS A 35 13.57 1.45 21.19
CA LYS A 35 13.80 1.13 22.59
C LYS A 35 14.25 2.42 23.27
N THR A 36 13.29 3.21 23.73
CA THR A 36 13.56 4.31 24.66
C THR A 36 13.76 3.65 26.03
N GLU A 37 14.99 3.56 26.49
CA GLU A 37 15.32 3.23 27.88
C GLU A 37 14.65 4.24 28.79
N ALA A 38 13.59 3.83 29.46
CA ALA A 38 13.02 4.58 30.58
C ALA A 38 13.68 4.07 31.87
N ALA A 39 14.33 4.99 32.56
CA ALA A 39 14.98 4.83 33.84
C ALA A 39 14.03 4.23 34.90
N ASN A 40 14.59 3.34 35.72
CA ASN A 40 13.97 2.77 36.92
C ASN A 40 13.42 3.82 37.88
N PRO A 41 12.29 3.57 38.50
CA PRO A 41 12.04 4.09 39.84
C PRO A 41 12.01 2.98 40.91
N VAL A 42 12.62 3.35 42.00
CA VAL A 42 12.80 2.71 43.28
C VAL A 42 11.48 2.33 43.99
N HIS A 43 11.53 1.14 44.63
CA HIS A 43 10.70 0.61 45.73
C HIS A 43 9.68 1.48 46.45
N GLY A 44 8.49 0.88 46.66
CA GLY A 44 7.53 1.26 47.68
C GLY A 44 6.35 0.30 47.80
N SER A 45 6.30 -0.40 48.94
CA SER A 45 5.45 -1.46 49.43
C SER A 45 3.94 -1.17 49.58
N HIS A 46 3.13 -2.24 49.41
CA HIS A 46 1.78 -2.53 49.95
C HIS A 46 0.54 -1.76 49.51
N LYS A 47 -0.40 -2.38 48.80
CA LYS A 47 -1.67 -2.91 49.38
C LYS A 47 -2.58 -3.47 48.28
N GLU A 48 -3.02 -4.70 48.49
CA GLU A 48 -4.15 -5.32 47.79
C GLU A 48 -5.40 -4.46 47.93
N LEU A 49 -6.18 -4.26 46.84
CA LEU A 49 -7.64 -4.30 46.84
C LEU A 49 -8.18 -3.97 45.44
N ASN A 50 -8.88 -4.99 44.87
CA ASN A 50 -9.90 -4.89 43.85
C ASN A 50 -9.51 -4.32 42.47
N ALA A 51 -9.10 -5.24 41.61
CA ALA A 51 -8.85 -5.01 40.19
C ALA A 51 -10.17 -4.93 39.39
N HIS A 52 -10.64 -3.73 39.16
CA HIS A 52 -11.04 -3.36 37.81
C HIS A 52 -9.71 -2.97 37.15
N GLU A 53 -9.15 -3.82 36.32
CA GLU A 53 -8.08 -3.42 35.41
C GLU A 53 -8.66 -2.36 34.45
N GLU A 54 -8.52 -1.10 34.82
CA GLU A 54 -8.52 -0.02 33.82
C GLU A 54 -7.32 -0.32 32.91
N LYS A 55 -7.58 -0.87 31.72
CA LYS A 55 -6.59 -0.97 30.66
C LYS A 55 -6.02 0.43 30.47
N GLU A 56 -4.76 0.62 30.88
CA GLU A 56 -4.04 1.86 30.61
C GLU A 56 -4.24 2.20 29.13
N PHE A 57 -4.73 3.39 28.84
CA PHE A 57 -4.95 3.88 27.49
C PHE A 57 -3.61 3.94 26.76
N ASN A 58 -3.32 2.93 25.94
CA ASN A 58 -2.12 2.89 25.12
C ASN A 58 -2.38 3.59 23.79
N ALA A 59 -2.01 4.87 23.71
CA ALA A 59 -2.18 5.67 22.50
C ALA A 59 -1.44 5.06 21.29
N SER A 60 -0.32 4.38 21.51
CA SER A 60 0.46 3.73 20.45
C SER A 60 -0.30 2.55 19.85
N GLU A 61 -0.95 1.74 20.68
CA GLU A 61 -1.75 0.59 20.24
C GLU A 61 -2.99 1.06 19.47
N LEU A 62 -3.66 2.12 19.96
CA LEU A 62 -4.79 2.72 19.26
C LEU A 62 -4.39 3.30 17.90
N ILE A 63 -3.26 4.00 17.83
CA ILE A 63 -2.76 4.57 16.57
C ILE A 63 -2.42 3.44 15.59
N ASN A 64 -1.69 2.40 16.02
CA ASN A 64 -1.31 1.29 15.17
C ASN A 64 -2.53 0.52 14.65
N SER A 65 -3.54 0.29 15.47
CA SER A 65 -4.77 -0.39 15.04
C SER A 65 -5.57 0.41 13.99
N HIS A 66 -5.46 1.74 14.01
CA HIS A 66 -6.16 2.61 13.04
C HIS A 66 -5.35 2.87 11.76
N ILE A 67 -4.01 2.92 11.85
CA ILE A 67 -3.13 3.20 10.70
C ILE A 67 -2.68 1.90 10.01
N GLY A 68 -2.50 0.82 10.77
CA GLY A 68 -2.04 -0.48 10.29
C GLY A 68 -3.00 -1.09 9.25
N ASP A 69 -2.47 -1.99 8.46
CA ASP A 69 -3.28 -2.82 7.56
C ASP A 69 -3.88 -3.96 8.38
N SER A 70 -5.18 -4.16 8.27
CA SER A 70 -5.91 -5.16 9.04
C SER A 70 -6.87 -5.96 8.16
N HIS A 71 -7.23 -7.16 8.62
CA HIS A 71 -8.23 -8.02 7.98
C HIS A 71 -9.67 -7.61 8.32
N ASP A 72 -9.84 -6.63 9.22
CA ASP A 72 -11.12 -6.11 9.65
C ASP A 72 -11.14 -4.58 9.52
N PHE A 73 -12.27 -4.02 9.06
CA PHE A 73 -12.53 -2.59 9.15
C PHE A 73 -13.20 -2.30 10.49
N HIS A 74 -12.48 -1.77 11.45
CA HIS A 74 -13.05 -1.26 12.68
C HIS A 74 -13.75 0.08 12.40
N ILE A 75 -15.04 0.17 12.74
CA ILE A 75 -15.84 1.37 12.49
C ILE A 75 -16.02 2.18 13.78
N ALA A 76 -16.45 1.54 14.85
CA ALA A 76 -16.69 2.17 16.15
C ALA A 76 -16.92 1.11 17.22
N ASP A 77 -16.72 1.50 18.48
CA ASP A 77 -17.12 0.70 19.65
C ASP A 77 -18.47 1.19 20.15
N TRP A 78 -19.45 0.29 20.19
CA TRP A 78 -20.78 0.57 20.73
C TRP A 78 -21.06 -0.33 21.93
N ASN A 79 -21.24 0.25 23.12
CA ASN A 79 -21.46 -0.49 24.38
C ASN A 79 -20.41 -1.59 24.66
N GLY A 80 -19.13 -1.35 24.35
CA GLY A 80 -18.06 -2.32 24.56
C GLY A 80 -18.00 -3.44 23.50
N HIS A 81 -18.82 -3.38 22.47
CA HIS A 81 -18.75 -4.29 21.32
C HIS A 81 -18.18 -3.57 20.10
N PRO A 82 -17.09 -4.08 19.49
CA PRO A 82 -16.54 -3.50 18.27
C PRO A 82 -17.50 -3.73 17.09
N ILE A 83 -17.94 -2.64 16.47
CA ILE A 83 -18.63 -2.70 15.17
C ILE A 83 -17.56 -2.69 14.09
N SER A 84 -17.35 -3.83 13.45
CA SER A 84 -16.39 -3.97 12.38
C SER A 84 -17.02 -4.64 11.16
N PHE A 85 -16.49 -4.27 9.99
CA PHE A 85 -16.79 -4.93 8.73
C PHE A 85 -15.70 -5.97 8.44
N SER A 86 -16.08 -7.24 8.47
CA SER A 86 -15.15 -8.35 8.23
C SER A 86 -14.86 -8.51 6.75
N LEU A 87 -13.59 -8.66 6.41
CA LEU A 87 -13.12 -8.84 5.06
C LEU A 87 -12.87 -10.33 4.74
N PRO A 88 -12.94 -10.75 3.47
CA PRO A 88 -12.66 -12.12 3.09
C PRO A 88 -11.16 -12.43 3.20
N VAL A 89 -10.84 -13.47 3.93
CA VAL A 89 -9.50 -14.06 4.03
C VAL A 89 -9.35 -15.09 2.93
N ILE A 90 -8.29 -14.97 2.12
CA ILE A 90 -8.01 -15.82 0.97
C ILE A 90 -6.58 -16.34 1.11
N LEU A 91 -6.44 -17.61 1.45
CA LEU A 91 -5.14 -18.24 1.69
C LEU A 91 -4.85 -19.30 0.63
N TRP A 92 -3.64 -19.27 0.12
CA TRP A 92 -3.12 -20.39 -0.67
C TRP A 92 -2.28 -21.28 0.21
N THR A 93 -2.84 -22.44 0.54
CA THR A 93 -2.28 -23.41 1.47
C THR A 93 -1.78 -24.66 0.77
N ASN A 94 -1.15 -25.57 1.50
CA ASN A 94 -0.76 -26.88 0.99
C ASN A 94 -1.96 -27.73 0.51
N ASN A 95 -3.15 -27.50 1.09
CA ASN A 95 -4.40 -28.16 0.69
C ASN A 95 -5.17 -27.42 -0.42
N GLY A 96 -4.57 -26.38 -1.00
CA GLY A 96 -5.18 -25.55 -2.04
C GLY A 96 -5.74 -24.23 -1.52
N LEU A 97 -6.62 -23.63 -2.30
CA LEU A 97 -7.23 -22.34 -1.98
C LEU A 97 -8.24 -22.49 -0.84
N THR A 98 -8.05 -21.72 0.21
CA THR A 98 -8.94 -21.67 1.38
C THR A 98 -9.49 -20.26 1.54
N ILE A 99 -10.82 -20.13 1.62
CA ILE A 99 -11.52 -18.84 1.72
C ILE A 99 -12.47 -18.90 2.91
N PHE A 100 -12.36 -17.92 3.82
CA PHE A 100 -13.28 -17.75 4.94
C PHE A 100 -13.37 -16.26 5.33
N SER A 101 -14.23 -15.92 6.29
CA SER A 101 -14.38 -14.53 6.74
C SER A 101 -13.43 -14.25 7.91
N SER A 102 -12.84 -13.06 7.96
CA SER A 102 -12.02 -12.62 9.11
C SER A 102 -12.81 -12.62 10.43
N LYS A 103 -14.14 -12.59 10.37
CA LYS A 103 -15.01 -12.70 11.54
C LYS A 103 -14.76 -13.98 12.36
N GLU A 104 -14.30 -15.05 11.72
CA GLU A 104 -14.04 -16.33 12.39
C GLU A 104 -12.89 -16.22 13.41
N PHE A 105 -12.00 -15.24 13.28
CA PHE A 105 -10.98 -14.95 14.29
C PHE A 105 -11.50 -14.23 15.54
N HIS A 106 -12.81 -13.85 15.59
CA HIS A 106 -13.42 -13.15 16.72
C HIS A 106 -12.64 -11.91 17.20
N HIS A 107 -12.00 -11.19 16.28
CA HIS A 107 -11.11 -10.05 16.53
C HIS A 107 -9.86 -10.39 17.38
N ASP A 108 -9.57 -11.69 17.57
CA ASP A 108 -8.33 -12.09 18.24
C ASP A 108 -7.14 -11.80 17.32
N ASN A 109 -6.19 -11.04 17.84
CA ASN A 109 -4.93 -10.67 17.18
C ASN A 109 -3.73 -11.10 18.01
N THR A 110 -3.96 -11.96 19.02
CA THR A 110 -2.96 -12.47 19.94
C THR A 110 -2.53 -13.91 19.66
N GLY A 111 -3.22 -14.59 18.73
CA GLY A 111 -2.93 -15.95 18.31
C GLY A 111 -3.53 -17.04 19.22
N HIS A 112 -4.48 -16.68 20.08
CA HIS A 112 -5.15 -17.66 20.96
C HIS A 112 -6.36 -18.33 20.30
N HIS A 113 -7.02 -17.65 19.38
CA HIS A 113 -8.18 -18.19 18.70
C HIS A 113 -7.78 -18.95 17.44
N VAL A 114 -8.09 -20.25 17.41
CA VAL A 114 -7.79 -21.15 16.29
C VAL A 114 -9.01 -21.25 15.36
N VAL A 115 -8.82 -21.00 14.07
CA VAL A 115 -9.83 -21.15 13.02
C VAL A 115 -9.50 -22.37 12.18
N SER A 116 -10.46 -23.27 12.04
CA SER A 116 -10.32 -24.48 11.22
C SER A 116 -10.99 -24.29 9.86
N ALA A 117 -10.20 -24.31 8.80
CA ALA A 117 -10.69 -24.21 7.44
C ALA A 117 -9.94 -25.17 6.49
N ASN A 118 -10.67 -25.84 5.61
CA ASN A 118 -10.11 -26.79 4.63
C ASN A 118 -9.18 -27.86 5.22
N GLY A 119 -9.51 -28.34 6.44
CA GLY A 119 -8.73 -29.38 7.14
C GLY A 119 -7.38 -28.90 7.70
N GLN A 120 -7.20 -27.60 7.82
CA GLN A 120 -6.03 -26.95 8.43
C GLN A 120 -6.49 -25.94 9.48
N GLU A 121 -5.62 -25.66 10.43
CA GLU A 121 -5.87 -24.74 11.53
C GLU A 121 -5.00 -23.50 11.39
N PHE A 122 -5.62 -22.33 11.59
CA PHE A 122 -5.00 -21.03 11.44
C PHE A 122 -5.18 -20.19 12.69
N VAL A 123 -4.18 -19.38 13.00
CA VAL A 123 -4.21 -18.36 14.05
C VAL A 123 -3.80 -17.02 13.47
N ARG A 124 -4.35 -15.93 14.01
CA ARG A 124 -3.96 -14.58 13.64
C ARG A 124 -3.14 -13.95 14.78
N TYR A 125 -1.95 -13.49 14.45
CA TYR A 125 -1.07 -12.79 15.38
C TYR A 125 -0.50 -11.53 14.72
N ASN A 126 -0.73 -10.37 15.32
CA ASN A 126 -0.33 -9.06 14.78
C ASN A 126 -0.73 -8.88 13.31
N GLU A 127 -2.00 -9.15 12.99
CA GLU A 127 -2.59 -9.10 11.63
C GLU A 127 -1.97 -10.09 10.62
N VAL A 128 -1.11 -11.00 11.05
CA VAL A 128 -0.49 -12.04 10.22
C VAL A 128 -1.13 -13.39 10.51
N ILE A 129 -1.41 -14.15 9.44
CA ILE A 129 -2.00 -15.48 9.56
C ILE A 129 -0.91 -16.54 9.51
N PHE A 130 -0.94 -17.43 10.49
CA PHE A 130 -0.02 -18.57 10.65
C PHE A 130 -0.78 -19.88 10.67
N TYR A 131 -0.09 -20.97 10.33
CA TYR A 131 -0.55 -22.32 10.66
C TYR A 131 -0.44 -22.54 12.17
N ALA A 132 -1.52 -22.98 12.81
CA ALA A 132 -1.57 -23.15 14.28
C ALA A 132 -0.51 -24.13 14.81
N ASP A 133 -0.29 -25.25 14.11
CA ASP A 133 0.69 -26.28 14.44
C ASP A 133 2.14 -25.79 14.45
N LYS A 134 2.42 -24.77 13.68
CA LYS A 134 3.75 -24.15 13.56
C LYS A 134 3.90 -22.94 14.45
N PHE A 135 2.82 -22.18 14.66
CA PHE A 135 2.83 -20.96 15.47
C PHE A 135 3.27 -21.21 16.91
N GLU A 136 2.80 -22.31 17.54
CA GLU A 136 3.18 -22.69 18.90
C GLU A 136 4.68 -22.98 19.08
N LYS A 137 5.37 -23.31 17.99
CA LYS A 137 6.81 -23.64 17.99
C LYS A 137 7.71 -22.45 17.71
N LEU A 138 7.13 -21.30 17.35
CA LEU A 138 7.87 -20.08 17.00
C LEU A 138 8.28 -19.32 18.26
N THR A 139 9.52 -18.83 18.26
CA THR A 139 9.97 -17.83 19.24
C THR A 139 9.37 -16.46 18.92
N GLU A 140 9.35 -15.51 19.87
CA GLU A 140 8.83 -14.16 19.63
C GLU A 140 9.59 -13.44 18.51
N GLU A 141 10.90 -13.71 18.37
CA GLU A 141 11.70 -13.18 17.26
C GLU A 141 11.30 -13.78 15.92
N ASP A 142 11.00 -15.10 15.88
CA ASP A 142 10.57 -15.79 14.66
C ASP A 142 9.15 -15.40 14.23
N LYS A 143 8.28 -15.03 15.16
CA LYS A 143 6.94 -14.51 14.85
C LYS A 143 7.00 -13.18 14.11
N GLY A 144 8.01 -12.35 14.39
CA GLY A 144 8.29 -11.10 13.68
C GLY A 144 9.03 -11.30 12.35
N ALA A 145 9.76 -12.40 12.18
CA ALA A 145 10.54 -12.67 10.99
C ALA A 145 9.68 -13.19 9.83
N PHE A 146 10.18 -13.01 8.58
CA PHE A 146 9.53 -13.53 7.39
C PHE A 146 9.78 -15.06 7.28
N ASN A 147 8.91 -15.84 7.92
CA ASN A 147 9.01 -17.30 7.92
C ASN A 147 7.96 -17.91 6.97
N PHE A 148 8.39 -18.23 5.73
CA PHE A 148 7.50 -18.79 4.71
C PHE A 148 6.96 -20.20 5.05
N GLU A 149 7.62 -20.94 5.92
CA GLU A 149 7.16 -22.29 6.29
C GLU A 149 6.00 -22.25 7.28
N ALA A 150 5.99 -21.24 8.15
CA ALA A 150 4.96 -21.08 9.16
C ALA A 150 3.74 -20.30 8.69
N ARG A 151 3.82 -19.64 7.52
CA ARG A 151 2.76 -18.79 6.98
C ARG A 151 2.24 -19.36 5.66
N PRO A 152 0.91 -19.41 5.46
CA PRO A 152 0.34 -19.62 4.13
C PRO A 152 0.62 -18.39 3.24
N LEU A 153 0.54 -18.54 1.92
CA LEU A 153 0.53 -17.39 1.03
C LEU A 153 -0.79 -16.67 1.18
N ASP A 154 -0.75 -15.44 1.66
CA ASP A 154 -1.91 -14.62 1.95
C ASP A 154 -2.26 -13.72 0.76
N PHE A 155 -3.44 -13.91 0.21
CA PHE A 155 -4.07 -13.09 -0.84
C PHE A 155 -5.33 -12.41 -0.34
N SER A 156 -5.49 -12.29 0.97
CA SER A 156 -6.67 -11.72 1.60
C SER A 156 -6.93 -10.29 1.14
N ILE A 157 -8.18 -9.92 1.15
CA ILE A 157 -8.57 -8.52 0.94
C ILE A 157 -8.45 -7.83 2.30
N THR A 158 -7.31 -7.20 2.52
CA THR A 158 -7.08 -6.37 3.71
C THR A 158 -7.75 -5.00 3.56
N LYS A 159 -7.77 -4.23 4.63
CA LYS A 159 -8.26 -2.85 4.68
C LYS A 159 -7.62 -1.97 3.58
N ASN A 160 -6.30 -2.07 3.39
CA ASN A 160 -5.59 -1.32 2.38
C ASN A 160 -5.96 -1.76 0.95
N VAL A 161 -6.07 -3.07 0.71
CA VAL A 161 -6.49 -3.62 -0.59
C VAL A 161 -7.92 -3.19 -0.91
N PHE A 162 -8.83 -3.26 0.07
CA PHE A 162 -10.21 -2.81 -0.11
C PHE A 162 -10.28 -1.31 -0.46
N SER A 163 -9.55 -0.47 0.27
CA SER A 163 -9.47 0.97 0.01
C SER A 163 -8.87 1.27 -1.38
N MET A 164 -7.85 0.53 -1.78
CA MET A 164 -7.24 0.63 -3.11
C MET A 164 -8.24 0.30 -4.22
N LEU A 165 -9.01 -0.78 -4.08
CA LEU A 165 -10.04 -1.16 -5.05
C LEU A 165 -11.15 -0.11 -5.11
N MET A 166 -11.60 0.38 -3.95
CA MET A 166 -12.62 1.42 -3.86
C MET A 166 -12.15 2.71 -4.53
N SER A 167 -10.93 3.16 -4.26
CA SER A 167 -10.36 4.36 -4.88
C SER A 167 -10.19 4.21 -6.38
N ALA A 168 -9.82 3.02 -6.87
CA ALA A 168 -9.74 2.71 -8.30
C ALA A 168 -11.11 2.79 -8.98
N ILE A 169 -12.15 2.27 -8.33
CA ILE A 169 -13.55 2.36 -8.82
C ILE A 169 -13.99 3.83 -8.86
N VAL A 170 -13.76 4.59 -7.79
CA VAL A 170 -14.10 6.02 -7.71
C VAL A 170 -13.40 6.79 -8.83
N LEU A 171 -12.11 6.55 -9.03
CA LEU A 171 -11.32 7.16 -10.09
C LEU A 171 -11.89 6.83 -11.48
N PHE A 172 -12.20 5.57 -11.74
CA PHE A 172 -12.77 5.13 -13.01
C PHE A 172 -14.13 5.77 -13.29
N LEU A 173 -15.01 5.83 -12.29
CA LEU A 173 -16.33 6.47 -12.42
C LEU A 173 -16.20 7.98 -12.65
N LEU A 174 -15.31 8.63 -11.89
CA LEU A 174 -15.04 10.07 -11.98
C LEU A 174 -14.54 10.45 -13.38
N PHE A 175 -13.50 9.77 -13.89
CA PHE A 175 -12.97 10.07 -15.22
C PHE A 175 -13.91 9.65 -16.34
N SER A 176 -14.71 8.60 -16.16
CA SER A 176 -15.76 8.20 -17.10
C SER A 176 -16.86 9.26 -17.19
N ALA A 177 -17.23 9.87 -16.07
CA ALA A 177 -18.20 10.97 -16.03
C ALA A 177 -17.64 12.23 -16.71
N VAL A 178 -16.38 12.58 -16.40
CA VAL A 178 -15.68 13.70 -17.03
C VAL A 178 -15.58 13.50 -18.54
N ALA A 179 -15.15 12.32 -19.00
CA ALA A 179 -15.04 12.02 -20.43
C ALA A 179 -16.40 12.11 -21.16
N ARG A 180 -17.49 11.68 -20.52
CA ARG A 180 -18.85 11.84 -21.05
C ARG A 180 -19.26 13.32 -21.14
N SER A 181 -18.90 14.12 -20.13
CA SER A 181 -19.16 15.57 -20.13
C SER A 181 -18.51 16.27 -21.30
N TYR A 182 -17.24 15.96 -21.60
CA TYR A 182 -16.54 16.54 -22.77
C TYR A 182 -17.13 16.10 -24.12
N LYS A 183 -17.68 14.89 -24.21
CA LYS A 183 -18.37 14.45 -25.44
C LYS A 183 -19.69 15.16 -25.66
N LYS A 184 -20.42 15.52 -24.60
CA LYS A 184 -21.73 16.13 -24.64
C LYS A 184 -21.64 17.66 -24.83
N ASN A 185 -20.72 18.30 -24.17
CA ASN A 185 -20.57 19.76 -24.15
C ASN A 185 -19.43 20.18 -25.08
N LYS A 186 -19.74 20.94 -26.12
CA LYS A 186 -18.74 21.55 -27.04
C LYS A 186 -18.13 22.84 -26.49
N MET A 187 -18.71 23.39 -25.42
CA MET A 187 -18.24 24.62 -24.75
C MET A 187 -17.38 24.26 -23.54
N ALA A 188 -16.86 25.29 -22.83
CA ALA A 188 -16.07 25.12 -21.61
C ALA A 188 -16.72 24.14 -20.61
N PRO A 189 -15.97 23.22 -20.04
CA PRO A 189 -16.49 22.24 -19.10
C PRO A 189 -17.04 22.93 -17.86
N LYS A 190 -18.18 22.43 -17.37
CA LYS A 190 -18.85 22.93 -16.15
C LYS A 190 -18.90 21.84 -15.09
N GLY A 191 -19.04 22.25 -13.84
CA GLY A 191 -19.16 21.32 -12.70
C GLY A 191 -17.86 20.56 -12.48
N LEU A 192 -17.95 19.23 -12.24
CA LEU A 192 -16.81 18.37 -11.91
C LEU A 192 -15.70 18.38 -12.97
N ALA A 193 -16.06 18.42 -14.24
CA ALA A 193 -15.09 18.50 -15.33
C ALA A 193 -14.31 19.81 -15.29
N GLY A 194 -14.99 20.95 -15.03
CA GLY A 194 -14.34 22.26 -14.86
C GLY A 194 -13.46 22.34 -13.62
N PHE A 195 -13.77 21.60 -12.55
CA PHE A 195 -12.93 21.52 -11.36
C PHE A 195 -11.64 20.71 -11.60
N LEU A 196 -11.74 19.62 -12.36
CA LEU A 196 -10.58 18.75 -12.62
C LEU A 196 -9.69 19.25 -13.77
N GLU A 197 -10.21 20.10 -14.66
CA GLU A 197 -9.46 20.61 -15.82
C GLU A 197 -8.16 21.33 -15.43
N PRO A 198 -8.12 22.24 -14.42
CA PRO A 198 -6.88 22.88 -13.99
C PRO A 198 -5.83 21.87 -13.52
N LEU A 199 -6.24 20.77 -12.83
CA LEU A 199 -5.31 19.72 -12.38
C LEU A 199 -4.77 18.91 -13.57
N VAL A 200 -5.62 18.61 -14.56
CA VAL A 200 -5.20 17.92 -15.78
C VAL A 200 -4.24 18.78 -16.60
N THR A 201 -4.52 20.08 -16.72
CA THR A 201 -3.64 21.01 -17.42
C THR A 201 -2.32 21.21 -16.70
N PHE A 202 -2.33 21.29 -15.36
CA PHE A 202 -1.13 21.31 -14.53
C PHE A 202 -0.24 20.08 -14.80
N VAL A 203 -0.79 18.88 -14.74
CA VAL A 203 -0.02 17.66 -15.03
C VAL A 203 0.52 17.66 -16.46
N ARG A 204 -0.23 18.20 -17.42
CA ARG A 204 0.21 18.30 -18.83
C ARG A 204 1.32 19.32 -19.01
N ASP A 205 1.08 20.56 -18.57
CA ASP A 205 1.89 21.73 -18.95
C ASP A 205 3.11 21.91 -18.05
N ASP A 206 2.96 21.65 -16.76
CA ASP A 206 4.04 21.84 -15.77
C ASP A 206 4.86 20.57 -15.50
N ILE A 207 4.27 19.36 -15.76
CA ILE A 207 4.97 18.09 -15.49
C ILE A 207 5.32 17.37 -16.79
N ALA A 208 4.33 17.05 -17.64
CA ALA A 208 4.56 16.16 -18.78
C ALA A 208 5.36 16.80 -19.90
N ILE A 209 4.99 17.99 -20.34
CA ILE A 209 5.63 18.69 -21.46
C ILE A 209 7.08 19.05 -21.16
N PRO A 210 7.43 19.68 -20.01
CA PRO A 210 8.81 20.05 -19.71
C PRO A 210 9.75 18.86 -19.59
N ASN A 211 9.26 17.73 -19.01
CA ASN A 211 10.11 16.57 -18.70
C ASN A 211 10.18 15.55 -19.86
N ILE A 212 9.12 15.38 -20.64
CA ILE A 212 9.04 14.35 -21.71
C ILE A 212 9.19 14.98 -23.09
N GLY A 213 8.81 16.25 -23.23
CA GLY A 213 8.83 17.00 -24.48
C GLY A 213 7.54 16.87 -25.29
N HIS A 214 7.28 17.92 -26.12
CA HIS A 214 6.04 18.07 -26.90
C HIS A 214 5.69 16.90 -27.82
N LYS A 215 6.68 16.14 -28.31
CA LYS A 215 6.44 15.04 -29.26
C LYS A 215 5.96 13.75 -28.62
N LYS A 216 6.30 13.49 -27.36
CA LYS A 216 6.09 12.19 -26.71
C LYS A 216 5.17 12.23 -25.50
N TYR A 217 4.90 13.41 -24.90
CA TYR A 217 4.12 13.52 -23.66
C TYR A 217 2.74 12.84 -23.76
N ALA A 218 2.07 12.95 -24.91
CA ALA A 218 0.73 12.40 -25.10
C ALA A 218 0.65 10.88 -24.90
N LYS A 219 1.76 10.15 -25.15
CA LYS A 219 1.84 8.71 -24.92
C LYS A 219 1.84 8.36 -23.43
N TYR A 220 2.50 9.17 -22.61
CA TYR A 220 2.67 8.93 -21.18
C TYR A 220 1.63 9.66 -20.33
N MET A 221 0.88 10.58 -20.92
CA MET A 221 -0.14 11.37 -20.22
C MET A 221 -1.17 10.52 -19.46
N PRO A 222 -1.74 9.42 -20.03
CA PRO A 222 -2.68 8.58 -19.30
C PRO A 222 -2.05 7.97 -18.04
N TYR A 223 -0.79 7.53 -18.10
CA TYR A 223 -0.07 6.98 -16.96
C TYR A 223 0.16 8.03 -15.87
N LEU A 224 0.66 9.21 -16.25
CA LEU A 224 0.91 10.30 -15.31
C LEU A 224 -0.37 10.77 -14.61
N LEU A 225 -1.46 10.93 -15.36
CA LEU A 225 -2.74 11.29 -14.79
C LEU A 225 -3.27 10.22 -13.84
N THR A 226 -3.15 8.94 -14.21
CA THR A 226 -3.62 7.85 -13.36
C THR A 226 -2.87 7.84 -12.03
N ILE A 227 -1.53 7.90 -12.05
CA ILE A 227 -0.74 7.93 -10.81
C ILE A 227 -1.06 9.18 -9.98
N PHE A 228 -1.08 10.35 -10.61
CA PHE A 228 -1.34 11.60 -9.91
C PHE A 228 -2.68 11.57 -9.18
N PHE A 229 -3.76 11.27 -9.91
CA PHE A 229 -5.10 11.25 -9.33
C PHE A 229 -5.32 10.09 -8.37
N PHE A 230 -4.68 8.94 -8.61
CA PHE A 230 -4.76 7.82 -7.71
C PHE A 230 -4.14 8.13 -6.35
N ILE A 231 -2.93 8.67 -6.33
CA ILE A 231 -2.27 9.10 -5.09
C ILE A 231 -3.08 10.22 -4.42
N TRP A 232 -3.52 11.22 -5.19
CA TRP A 232 -4.28 12.35 -4.68
C TRP A 232 -5.61 11.92 -4.04
N ILE A 233 -6.38 11.06 -4.71
CA ILE A 233 -7.66 10.54 -4.19
C ILE A 233 -7.43 9.67 -2.95
N ASN A 234 -6.43 8.79 -2.95
CA ASN A 234 -6.14 7.98 -1.77
C ASN A 234 -5.72 8.81 -0.56
N ASN A 235 -4.97 9.87 -0.76
CA ASN A 235 -4.63 10.81 0.32
C ASN A 235 -5.87 11.53 0.84
N LEU A 236 -6.78 11.98 -0.04
CA LEU A 236 -8.05 12.60 0.37
C LEU A 236 -8.94 11.60 1.12
N ILE A 237 -9.03 10.36 0.63
CA ILE A 237 -9.78 9.28 1.27
C ILE A 237 -9.20 8.96 2.65
N GLY A 238 -7.87 8.91 2.79
CA GLY A 238 -7.20 8.66 4.06
C GLY A 238 -7.42 9.74 5.12
N LEU A 239 -7.81 10.95 4.73
CA LEU A 239 -8.18 12.02 5.67
C LEU A 239 -9.59 11.86 6.25
N ILE A 240 -10.44 11.00 5.67
CA ILE A 240 -11.81 10.78 6.12
C ILE A 240 -11.80 9.63 7.15
N PRO A 241 -12.07 9.89 8.45
CA PRO A 241 -11.97 8.89 9.50
C PRO A 241 -13.15 7.91 9.57
N PHE A 242 -13.97 7.83 8.51
CA PHE A 242 -15.18 7.00 8.50
C PHE A 242 -15.09 5.90 7.45
N PHE A 243 -15.66 4.72 7.79
CA PHE A 243 -15.87 3.66 6.81
C PHE A 243 -16.58 4.20 5.54
N PRO A 244 -16.18 3.81 4.34
CA PRO A 244 -15.14 2.83 3.95
C PRO A 244 -13.75 3.44 3.69
N PHE A 245 -13.43 4.62 4.21
CA PHE A 245 -12.34 5.44 3.73
C PHE A 245 -11.10 5.50 4.65
N SER A 246 -11.15 5.14 5.90
CA SER A 246 -10.11 5.36 6.91
C SER A 246 -8.79 4.56 6.71
N SER A 247 -8.29 4.41 5.48
CA SER A 247 -7.06 3.69 5.17
C SER A 247 -5.95 4.63 4.70
N ASN A 248 -4.77 4.53 5.31
CA ASN A 248 -3.57 5.26 4.90
C ASN A 248 -2.75 4.43 3.90
N LEU A 249 -3.30 4.23 2.69
CA LEU A 249 -2.66 3.42 1.66
C LEU A 249 -1.26 3.93 1.28
N THR A 250 -1.10 5.26 1.15
CA THR A 250 0.17 5.88 0.75
C THR A 250 1.21 5.89 1.86
N GLY A 251 0.83 5.67 3.11
CA GLY A 251 1.73 5.44 4.24
C GLY A 251 2.32 4.04 4.28
N ASN A 252 1.76 3.09 3.53
CA ASN A 252 2.30 1.74 3.45
C ASN A 252 3.55 1.71 2.56
N ILE A 253 4.71 1.34 3.15
CA ILE A 253 6.00 1.36 2.49
C ILE A 253 6.09 0.38 1.32
N PHE A 254 5.40 -0.75 1.38
CA PHE A 254 5.37 -1.72 0.27
C PHE A 254 4.57 -1.21 -0.91
N PHE A 255 3.46 -0.55 -0.64
CA PHE A 255 2.67 0.10 -1.69
C PHE A 255 3.48 1.17 -2.41
N THR A 256 4.13 2.06 -1.66
CA THR A 256 4.97 3.12 -2.24
C THR A 256 6.19 2.55 -2.97
N PHE A 257 6.79 1.45 -2.47
CA PHE A 257 7.86 0.75 -3.16
C PHE A 257 7.42 0.18 -4.51
N VAL A 258 6.27 -0.49 -4.56
CA VAL A 258 5.73 -1.05 -5.82
C VAL A 258 5.44 0.07 -6.84
N MET A 259 4.84 1.19 -6.40
CA MET A 259 4.60 2.34 -7.27
C MET A 259 5.91 2.96 -7.79
N ALA A 260 6.92 3.08 -6.93
CA ALA A 260 8.24 3.55 -7.32
C ALA A 260 8.92 2.59 -8.31
N LEU A 261 8.81 1.27 -8.07
CA LEU A 261 9.36 0.24 -8.94
C LEU A 261 8.71 0.26 -10.34
N ILE A 262 7.38 0.36 -10.41
CA ILE A 262 6.66 0.48 -11.68
C ILE A 262 7.13 1.72 -12.44
N THR A 263 7.25 2.85 -11.75
CA THR A 263 7.73 4.10 -12.35
C THR A 263 9.17 3.95 -12.85
N PHE A 264 10.02 3.30 -12.10
CA PHE A 264 11.40 2.99 -12.49
C PHE A 264 11.47 2.10 -13.72
N ILE A 265 10.67 1.03 -13.77
CA ILE A 265 10.59 0.12 -14.92
C ILE A 265 10.11 0.89 -16.16
N VAL A 266 9.02 1.65 -16.05
CA VAL A 266 8.49 2.44 -17.17
C VAL A 266 9.53 3.44 -17.68
N THR A 267 10.22 4.14 -16.80
CA THR A 267 11.25 5.13 -17.16
C THR A 267 12.44 4.45 -17.85
N THR A 268 12.92 3.36 -17.31
CA THR A 268 14.08 2.62 -17.81
C THR A 268 13.81 1.99 -19.18
N LEU A 269 12.64 1.35 -19.35
CA LEU A 269 12.23 0.75 -20.64
C LEU A 269 11.91 1.81 -21.70
N SER A 270 11.48 3.00 -21.29
CA SER A 270 11.20 4.11 -22.19
C SER A 270 12.44 4.90 -22.56
N GLY A 271 13.58 4.60 -21.94
CA GLY A 271 14.87 5.27 -22.14
C GLY A 271 15.38 5.15 -23.58
N ASN A 272 15.81 6.28 -24.13
CA ASN A 272 16.43 6.33 -25.45
C ASN A 272 17.91 5.84 -25.39
N LYS A 273 18.51 5.63 -26.58
CA LYS A 273 19.95 5.32 -26.69
C LYS A 273 20.85 6.35 -25.99
N TYR A 274 20.45 7.62 -25.96
CA TYR A 274 21.16 8.70 -25.24
C TYR A 274 21.10 8.55 -23.72
N TYR A 275 19.98 8.06 -23.18
CA TYR A 275 19.80 7.77 -21.78
C TYR A 275 20.76 6.67 -21.32
N TRP A 276 20.80 5.55 -22.03
CA TRP A 276 21.71 4.45 -21.75
C TRP A 276 23.17 4.82 -21.97
N LYS A 277 23.45 5.63 -23.03
CA LYS A 277 24.80 6.15 -23.26
C LYS A 277 25.27 7.06 -22.11
N HIS A 278 24.40 7.87 -21.55
CA HIS A 278 24.75 8.75 -20.41
C HIS A 278 25.11 7.93 -19.16
N ILE A 279 24.39 6.84 -18.90
CA ILE A 279 24.64 5.96 -17.74
C ILE A 279 25.92 5.16 -17.93
N LEU A 280 26.13 4.56 -19.11
CA LEU A 280 27.26 3.66 -19.36
C LEU A 280 28.52 4.40 -19.83
N LEU A 281 28.38 5.54 -20.46
CA LEU A 281 29.44 6.37 -21.01
C LEU A 281 29.23 7.84 -20.64
N PRO A 282 29.38 8.20 -19.36
CA PRO A 282 29.21 9.59 -18.93
C PRO A 282 30.22 10.49 -19.65
N PRO A 283 29.91 11.77 -19.84
CA PRO A 283 30.79 12.73 -20.55
C PRO A 283 31.99 13.16 -19.69
N VAL A 284 32.83 12.20 -19.29
CA VAL A 284 34.03 12.40 -18.46
C VAL A 284 35.26 11.79 -19.15
N PRO A 285 36.49 12.19 -18.79
CA PRO A 285 37.70 11.56 -19.30
C PRO A 285 37.72 10.05 -19.08
N LYS A 286 38.17 9.28 -20.07
CA LYS A 286 38.13 7.81 -20.05
C LYS A 286 38.81 7.17 -18.84
N ALA A 287 39.80 7.83 -18.24
CA ALA A 287 40.45 7.37 -17.02
C ALA A 287 39.53 7.28 -15.81
N LEU A 288 38.40 8.06 -15.77
CA LEU A 288 37.45 8.08 -14.67
C LEU A 288 36.27 7.10 -14.85
N TYR A 289 36.13 6.44 -15.99
CA TYR A 289 35.02 5.50 -16.25
C TYR A 289 34.90 4.39 -15.22
N PRO A 290 35.97 3.74 -14.72
CA PRO A 290 35.85 2.65 -13.76
C PRO A 290 35.19 3.08 -12.44
N ILE A 291 35.24 4.37 -12.11
CA ILE A 291 34.64 4.93 -10.90
C ILE A 291 33.25 5.51 -11.21
N MET A 292 33.12 6.25 -12.31
CA MET A 292 31.88 6.96 -12.63
C MET A 292 30.73 6.04 -13.05
N VAL A 293 31.01 4.97 -13.82
CA VAL A 293 29.95 4.06 -14.27
C VAL A 293 29.26 3.33 -13.11
N PRO A 294 29.99 2.76 -12.13
CA PRO A 294 29.33 2.18 -10.94
C PRO A 294 28.52 3.22 -10.14
N ILE A 295 29.01 4.44 -9.96
CA ILE A 295 28.30 5.51 -9.25
C ILE A 295 26.99 5.86 -9.97
N GLU A 296 27.00 5.97 -11.29
CA GLU A 296 25.82 6.29 -12.10
C GLU A 296 24.77 5.16 -12.02
N ILE A 297 25.21 3.89 -12.04
CA ILE A 297 24.32 2.73 -11.87
C ILE A 297 23.71 2.72 -10.47
N ILE A 298 24.51 2.93 -9.43
CA ILE A 298 24.01 3.04 -8.05
C ILE A 298 23.05 4.22 -7.93
N GLY A 299 23.38 5.38 -8.50
CA GLY A 299 22.51 6.55 -8.56
C GLY A 299 21.16 6.26 -9.24
N MET A 300 21.16 5.44 -10.29
CA MET A 300 19.93 5.01 -10.95
C MET A 300 19.09 4.09 -10.04
N LEU A 301 19.72 3.16 -9.34
CA LEU A 301 19.03 2.23 -8.42
C LEU A 301 18.53 2.91 -7.15
N THR A 302 19.21 3.94 -6.65
CA THR A 302 18.78 4.67 -5.46
C THR A 302 17.53 5.52 -5.68
N LYS A 303 17.20 5.89 -6.93
CA LYS A 303 16.00 6.69 -7.24
C LYS A 303 14.69 6.05 -6.79
N PRO A 304 14.39 4.75 -7.05
CA PRO A 304 13.19 4.09 -6.52
C PRO A 304 13.14 4.09 -5.00
N PHE A 305 14.26 3.86 -4.34
CA PHE A 305 14.32 3.88 -2.87
C PHE A 305 14.05 5.27 -2.30
N ALA A 306 14.60 6.30 -2.92
CA ALA A 306 14.33 7.68 -2.54
C ALA A 306 12.85 8.05 -2.74
N LEU A 307 12.22 7.56 -3.82
CA LEU A 307 10.79 7.75 -4.06
C LEU A 307 9.91 6.98 -3.07
N MET A 308 10.33 5.79 -2.64
CA MET A 308 9.65 4.97 -1.65
C MET A 308 9.56 5.66 -0.28
N ILE A 309 10.66 6.30 0.15
CA ILE A 309 10.76 6.93 1.48
C ILE A 309 10.10 8.33 1.49
N ARG A 310 10.00 8.99 0.35
CA ARG A 310 9.51 10.35 0.24
C ARG A 310 7.98 10.46 0.34
#